data_447533086c339d36e70001192baad62b
#
_entry.id   447533086c339d36e70001192baad62b
#
_cell.length_a   1.000
_cell.length_b   1.000
_cell.length_c   1.000
_cell.angle_alpha   90.00
_cell.angle_beta   90.00
_cell.angle_gamma   90.00
#
_symmetry.space_group_name_H-M   'P 1'
#
loop_
_entity.id
_entity.type
_entity.pdbx_description
1 polymer ?
#
loop_
_entity_poly.entity_id
_entity_poly.type
_entity_poly.pdbx_seq_one_letter_code
_entity_poly.pdbx_strand_id
1 'polypeptide(L)'
;MDLPSLQADKWLNWVGEDPTLKGLKGRAVMLHFFVCEKPGSANWLGMIRFHRDFTDRGLVILAVTPDSASAVKDLLERYPLPFAIGTGSAMASRWKMGTYGQVLIDYQGEEFYRTAASSGVWNGKLRRCVNGSRPAGGAAHRQLTLSLEPLRGTKRALEALRNGDLAQALGYLEAILAKEGGDGELRAEAQLLVDQTHEHLARALRQIEENLAAGEAVLAQAALEALSKDLKRHPKGRPFLELAARLKGDEGHQMELKAAEVYDRLVESFFRMGYAKNEKRFNDMVFEFSATRAAEKMRNYWLGMLWK
;
A
#
# COMPACT_ATOMS: atom_id res chain seq x y z
N MET A 1 -5.52 -3.70 27.20
CA MET A 1 -6.78 -3.00 26.84
C MET A 1 -6.98 -3.24 25.36
N ASP A 2 -8.08 -3.88 24.96
CA ASP A 2 -8.30 -4.16 23.55
C ASP A 2 -8.53 -2.86 22.78
N LEU A 3 -7.83 -2.72 21.66
CA LEU A 3 -8.00 -1.56 20.77
C LEU A 3 -9.37 -1.63 20.07
N PRO A 4 -10.03 -0.49 19.81
CA PRO A 4 -11.29 -0.46 19.05
C PRO A 4 -11.11 -1.06 17.66
N SER A 5 -12.16 -1.69 17.13
CA SER A 5 -12.15 -2.25 15.77
C SER A 5 -11.99 -1.17 14.70
N LEU A 6 -11.42 -1.56 13.55
CA LEU A 6 -11.40 -0.74 12.34
C LEU A 6 -12.77 -0.87 11.65
N GLN A 7 -13.47 0.24 11.45
CA GLN A 7 -14.80 0.25 10.83
C GLN A 7 -14.95 1.49 9.94
N ALA A 8 -15.39 1.27 8.71
CA ALA A 8 -15.77 2.29 7.76
C ALA A 8 -16.91 1.76 6.89
N ASP A 9 -17.73 2.64 6.32
CA ASP A 9 -18.78 2.24 5.38
C ASP A 9 -18.18 1.68 4.09
N LYS A 10 -17.03 2.25 3.68
CA LYS A 10 -16.28 1.82 2.51
C LYS A 10 -14.79 2.15 2.66
N TRP A 11 -13.94 1.24 2.18
CA TRP A 11 -12.51 1.49 2.04
C TRP A 11 -12.17 1.79 0.58
N LEU A 12 -11.60 2.97 0.32
CA LEU A 12 -11.04 3.38 -0.97
C LEU A 12 -9.53 3.13 -0.98
N ASN A 13 -8.94 2.89 -2.15
CA ASN A 13 -7.53 2.52 -2.31
C ASN A 13 -7.12 1.28 -1.49
N TRP A 14 -8.06 0.40 -1.22
CA TRP A 14 -7.86 -0.85 -0.52
C TRP A 14 -8.38 -2.00 -1.39
N VAL A 15 -7.62 -3.09 -1.46
CA VAL A 15 -7.98 -4.28 -2.24
C VAL A 15 -8.18 -5.45 -1.28
N GLY A 16 -9.29 -6.16 -1.41
CA GLY A 16 -9.66 -7.33 -0.62
C GLY A 16 -10.66 -7.04 0.50
N GLU A 17 -10.68 -7.92 1.51
CA GLU A 17 -11.54 -7.76 2.68
C GLU A 17 -11.15 -6.51 3.48
N ASP A 18 -12.11 -5.91 4.16
CA ASP A 18 -11.91 -4.74 5.00
C ASP A 18 -10.77 -4.95 6.00
N PRO A 19 -9.92 -3.95 6.23
CA PRO A 19 -8.77 -4.10 7.11
C PRO A 19 -9.22 -4.34 8.55
N THR A 20 -8.59 -5.31 9.21
CA THR A 20 -8.78 -5.56 10.63
C THR A 20 -7.43 -5.52 11.36
N LEU A 21 -7.41 -5.12 12.63
CA LEU A 21 -6.16 -5.14 13.42
C LEU A 21 -5.57 -6.54 13.50
N LYS A 22 -6.41 -7.57 13.56
CA LYS A 22 -5.97 -8.97 13.53
C LYS A 22 -5.30 -9.32 12.21
N GLY A 23 -5.89 -8.93 11.08
CA GLY A 23 -5.33 -9.15 9.74
C GLY A 23 -4.06 -8.35 9.47
N LEU A 24 -3.86 -7.24 10.19
CA LEU A 24 -2.67 -6.39 10.08
C LEU A 24 -1.57 -6.72 11.09
N LYS A 25 -1.77 -7.73 11.94
CA LYS A 25 -0.76 -8.16 12.91
C LYS A 25 0.56 -8.53 12.23
N GLY A 26 1.67 -8.10 12.80
CA GLY A 26 3.01 -8.22 12.20
C GLY A 26 3.46 -6.97 11.44
N ARG A 27 2.61 -5.96 11.34
CA ARG A 27 2.87 -4.68 10.66
C ARG A 27 2.69 -3.51 11.62
N ALA A 28 3.40 -2.42 11.35
CA ALA A 28 3.07 -1.15 11.96
C ALA A 28 1.86 -0.54 11.22
N VAL A 29 0.87 -0.08 11.98
CA VAL A 29 -0.32 0.58 11.42
C VAL A 29 -0.36 2.02 11.88
N MET A 30 -0.53 2.95 10.93
CA MET A 30 -0.81 4.34 11.23
C MET A 30 -2.26 4.64 10.89
N LEU A 31 -3.08 4.91 11.90
CA LEU A 31 -4.40 5.48 11.73
C LEU A 31 -4.26 6.99 11.66
N HIS A 32 -4.85 7.61 10.64
CA HIS A 32 -4.86 9.06 10.45
C HIS A 32 -6.30 9.54 10.33
N PHE A 33 -6.75 10.34 11.30
CA PHE A 33 -8.10 10.89 11.34
C PHE A 33 -8.13 12.26 10.69
N PHE A 34 -9.11 12.52 9.82
CA PHE A 34 -9.25 13.79 9.08
C PHE A 34 -10.69 14.06 8.65
N VAL A 35 -10.94 15.28 8.15
CA VAL A 35 -12.17 15.67 7.43
C VAL A 35 -11.82 16.34 6.11
N CYS A 36 -12.68 16.15 5.10
CA CYS A 36 -12.45 16.64 3.73
C CYS A 36 -12.54 18.16 3.62
N GLU A 37 -13.33 18.83 4.48
CA GLU A 37 -13.52 20.29 4.44
C GLU A 37 -12.22 21.08 4.69
N LYS A 38 -11.26 20.51 5.42
CA LYS A 38 -9.98 21.18 5.74
C LYS A 38 -8.79 20.30 5.39
N PRO A 39 -8.60 20.00 4.11
CA PRO A 39 -7.56 19.07 3.66
C PRO A 39 -6.14 19.54 4.00
N GLY A 40 -5.89 20.84 4.07
CA GLY A 40 -4.59 21.40 4.47
C GLY A 40 -4.16 21.08 5.90
N SER A 41 -5.10 20.76 6.79
CA SER A 41 -4.81 20.37 8.19
C SER A 41 -4.37 18.91 8.33
N ALA A 42 -4.50 18.09 7.29
CA ALA A 42 -4.24 16.66 7.36
C ALA A 42 -2.78 16.25 7.09
N ASN A 43 -1.88 17.21 6.82
CA ASN A 43 -0.45 16.94 6.55
C ASN A 43 -0.21 15.81 5.52
N TRP A 44 -0.94 15.83 4.40
CA TRP A 44 -0.90 14.79 3.36
C TRP A 44 0.48 14.50 2.85
N LEU A 45 1.34 15.50 2.74
CA LEU A 45 2.72 15.31 2.31
C LEU A 45 3.55 14.47 3.25
N GLY A 46 3.44 14.74 4.55
CA GLY A 46 4.08 13.91 5.56
C GLY A 46 3.61 12.47 5.45
N MET A 47 2.32 12.28 5.21
CA MET A 47 1.71 10.95 5.06
C MET A 47 2.17 10.24 3.78
N ILE A 48 2.24 10.95 2.65
CA ILE A 48 2.75 10.41 1.38
C ILE A 48 4.23 10.00 1.52
N ARG A 49 5.04 10.84 2.18
CA ARG A 49 6.44 10.49 2.49
C ARG A 49 6.53 9.25 3.37
N PHE A 50 5.75 9.17 4.44
CA PHE A 50 5.75 7.99 5.30
C PHE A 50 5.32 6.74 4.55
N HIS A 51 4.33 6.85 3.68
CA HIS A 51 3.93 5.74 2.83
C HIS A 51 5.10 5.29 1.95
N ARG A 52 5.73 6.21 1.20
CA ARG A 52 6.87 5.93 0.34
C ARG A 52 8.06 5.32 1.09
N ASP A 53 8.44 5.93 2.23
CA ASP A 53 9.69 5.59 2.93
C ASP A 53 9.57 4.34 3.82
N PHE A 54 8.35 3.95 4.21
CA PHE A 54 8.13 2.90 5.21
C PHE A 54 7.19 1.78 4.80
N THR A 55 6.48 1.87 3.67
CA THR A 55 5.58 0.80 3.22
C THR A 55 6.32 -0.51 3.01
N ASP A 56 7.49 -0.48 2.35
CA ASP A 56 8.31 -1.67 2.13
C ASP A 56 8.92 -2.24 3.43
N ARG A 57 8.89 -1.43 4.49
CA ARG A 57 9.34 -1.81 5.83
C ARG A 57 8.20 -2.26 6.73
N GLY A 58 6.99 -2.45 6.19
CA GLY A 58 5.85 -2.98 6.90
C GLY A 58 4.88 -1.94 7.47
N LEU A 59 4.98 -0.66 7.09
CA LEU A 59 3.98 0.34 7.45
C LEU A 59 2.71 0.17 6.61
N VAL A 60 1.56 0.18 7.26
CA VAL A 60 0.24 0.35 6.64
C VAL A 60 -0.36 1.66 7.13
N ILE A 61 -0.74 2.53 6.20
CA ILE A 61 -1.44 3.77 6.53
C ILE A 61 -2.92 3.60 6.21
N LEU A 62 -3.76 3.86 7.20
CA LEU A 62 -5.21 3.88 7.09
C LEU A 62 -5.70 5.28 7.48
N ALA A 63 -6.06 6.09 6.49
CA ALA A 63 -6.70 7.37 6.75
C ALA A 63 -8.21 7.14 6.95
N VAL A 64 -8.83 7.85 7.88
CA VAL A 64 -10.22 7.60 8.28
C VAL A 64 -10.96 8.93 8.45
N THR A 65 -12.15 9.01 7.84
CA THR A 65 -12.99 10.21 7.90
C THR A 65 -14.46 9.86 8.11
N PRO A 66 -15.23 10.72 8.80
CA PRO A 66 -16.68 10.61 8.84
C PRO A 66 -17.35 10.99 7.53
N ASP A 67 -16.62 11.60 6.59
CA ASP A 67 -17.17 12.07 5.33
C ASP A 67 -17.55 10.92 4.39
N SER A 68 -18.45 11.21 3.45
CA SER A 68 -18.93 10.22 2.48
C SER A 68 -17.87 9.82 1.46
N ALA A 69 -18.08 8.67 0.83
CA ALA A 69 -17.20 8.19 -0.24
C ALA A 69 -17.15 9.17 -1.44
N SER A 70 -18.21 9.95 -1.70
CA SER A 70 -18.22 10.97 -2.75
C SER A 70 -17.27 12.11 -2.41
N ALA A 71 -17.38 12.67 -1.19
CA ALA A 71 -16.48 13.75 -0.74
C ALA A 71 -15.00 13.34 -0.75
N VAL A 72 -14.72 12.07 -0.42
CA VAL A 72 -13.35 11.52 -0.47
C VAL A 72 -12.87 11.33 -1.91
N LYS A 73 -13.75 10.95 -2.86
CA LYS A 73 -13.38 10.89 -4.28
C LYS A 73 -12.97 12.26 -4.82
N ASP A 74 -13.75 13.30 -4.49
CA ASP A 74 -13.41 14.68 -4.85
C ASP A 74 -12.07 15.15 -4.23
N LEU A 75 -11.76 14.67 -3.03
CA LEU A 75 -10.46 14.88 -2.40
C LEU A 75 -9.34 14.14 -3.15
N LEU A 76 -9.57 12.88 -3.54
CA LEU A 76 -8.58 12.07 -4.25
C LEU A 76 -8.27 12.57 -5.66
N GLU A 77 -9.22 13.24 -6.32
CA GLU A 77 -8.99 13.92 -7.61
C GLU A 77 -8.00 15.08 -7.45
N ARG A 78 -8.02 15.76 -6.30
CA ARG A 78 -7.11 16.87 -5.99
C ARG A 78 -5.79 16.41 -5.39
N TYR A 79 -5.84 15.39 -4.54
CA TYR A 79 -4.69 14.85 -3.81
C TYR A 79 -4.61 13.35 -4.04
N PRO A 80 -3.74 12.86 -4.92
CA PRO A 80 -3.57 11.43 -5.17
C PRO A 80 -2.90 10.77 -3.95
N LEU A 81 -3.71 10.36 -2.99
CA LEU A 81 -3.25 9.71 -1.77
C LEU A 81 -3.02 8.23 -2.05
N PRO A 82 -1.82 7.67 -1.80
CA PRO A 82 -1.47 6.30 -2.18
C PRO A 82 -1.86 5.24 -1.14
N PHE A 83 -2.56 5.61 -0.09
CA PHE A 83 -2.93 4.74 1.03
C PHE A 83 -4.43 4.58 1.16
N ALA A 84 -4.85 3.59 1.95
CA ALA A 84 -6.26 3.29 2.16
C ALA A 84 -7.00 4.40 2.90
N ILE A 85 -8.25 4.66 2.49
CA ILE A 85 -9.12 5.67 3.10
C ILE A 85 -10.47 5.04 3.46
N GLY A 86 -10.78 5.00 4.75
CA GLY A 86 -12.07 4.58 5.28
C GLY A 86 -13.03 5.76 5.37
N THR A 87 -14.18 5.67 4.72
CA THR A 87 -15.22 6.71 4.63
C THR A 87 -16.41 6.41 5.52
N GLY A 88 -17.21 7.40 5.88
CA GLY A 88 -18.41 7.23 6.71
C GLY A 88 -18.13 6.71 8.12
N SER A 89 -16.94 6.91 8.64
CA SER A 89 -16.44 6.22 9.82
C SER A 89 -16.63 7.00 11.12
N ALA A 90 -17.24 6.38 12.10
CA ALA A 90 -17.31 6.89 13.48
C ALA A 90 -16.07 6.54 14.33
N MET A 91 -14.97 6.09 13.70
CA MET A 91 -13.78 5.62 14.42
C MET A 91 -13.15 6.70 15.29
N ALA A 92 -13.14 7.97 14.86
CA ALA A 92 -12.51 9.04 15.61
C ALA A 92 -13.04 9.10 17.07
N SER A 93 -14.35 9.04 17.27
CA SER A 93 -14.95 9.03 18.62
C SER A 93 -14.64 7.76 19.41
N ARG A 94 -14.70 6.58 18.75
CA ARG A 94 -14.37 5.28 19.39
C ARG A 94 -12.91 5.21 19.84
N TRP A 95 -12.02 5.80 19.08
CA TRP A 95 -10.59 5.90 19.40
C TRP A 95 -10.26 7.07 20.30
N LYS A 96 -11.29 7.82 20.77
CA LYS A 96 -11.14 9.03 21.60
C LYS A 96 -10.19 10.06 20.94
N MET A 97 -10.31 10.18 19.62
CA MET A 97 -9.56 11.13 18.82
C MET A 97 -10.46 12.31 18.41
N GLY A 98 -9.86 13.45 18.24
CA GLY A 98 -10.53 14.58 17.60
C GLY A 98 -10.60 14.42 16.07
N THR A 99 -11.09 15.47 15.41
CA THR A 99 -11.21 15.54 13.94
C THR A 99 -9.88 15.27 13.24
N TYR A 100 -8.77 15.70 13.85
CA TYR A 100 -7.42 15.48 13.35
C TYR A 100 -6.59 14.78 14.41
N GLY A 101 -5.99 13.69 14.03
CA GLY A 101 -5.15 12.96 14.95
C GLY A 101 -4.55 11.74 14.33
N GLN A 102 -3.63 11.14 15.03
CA GLN A 102 -2.93 9.96 14.55
C GLN A 102 -2.69 8.98 15.67
N VAL A 103 -2.79 7.71 15.37
CA VAL A 103 -2.44 6.60 16.27
C VAL A 103 -1.47 5.68 15.55
N LEU A 104 -0.34 5.38 16.17
CA LEU A 104 0.57 4.32 15.73
C LEU A 104 0.28 3.06 16.54
N ILE A 105 0.14 1.97 15.82
CA ILE A 105 -0.04 0.63 16.37
C ILE A 105 1.18 -0.18 15.91
N ASP A 106 1.82 -0.88 16.81
CA ASP A 106 3.00 -1.66 16.49
C ASP A 106 2.67 -3.01 15.84
N TYR A 107 3.71 -3.78 15.50
CA TYR A 107 3.58 -5.09 14.88
C TYR A 107 2.93 -6.15 15.78
N GLN A 108 2.85 -5.92 17.09
CA GLN A 108 2.14 -6.80 18.03
C GLN A 108 0.64 -6.51 18.06
N GLY A 109 0.23 -5.38 17.49
CA GLY A 109 -1.15 -4.89 17.49
C GLY A 109 -1.46 -4.03 18.71
N GLU A 110 -0.43 -3.48 19.38
CA GLU A 110 -0.57 -2.62 20.53
C GLU A 110 -0.39 -1.15 20.18
N GLU A 111 -1.07 -0.26 20.90
CA GLU A 111 -0.89 1.17 20.68
C GLU A 111 0.50 1.60 21.11
N PHE A 112 1.30 2.01 20.13
CA PHE A 112 2.67 2.49 20.34
C PHE A 112 2.73 3.98 20.66
N TYR A 113 1.88 4.78 19.99
CA TYR A 113 1.87 6.23 20.19
C TYR A 113 0.58 6.85 19.67
N ARG A 114 0.17 7.95 20.29
CA ARG A 114 -1.03 8.72 19.92
C ARG A 114 -0.74 10.22 19.94
N THR A 115 -1.35 10.98 19.02
CA THR A 115 -1.32 12.45 19.05
C THR A 115 -2.60 13.03 18.45
N ALA A 116 -3.09 14.10 19.06
CA ALA A 116 -4.22 14.88 18.56
C ALA A 116 -3.80 15.96 17.55
N ALA A 117 -2.49 16.16 17.32
CA ALA A 117 -1.97 17.16 16.40
C ALA A 117 -1.10 16.55 15.31
N SER A 118 -1.16 17.11 14.11
CA SER A 118 -0.31 16.74 12.97
C SER A 118 1.11 17.31 13.11
N SER A 119 1.72 17.24 14.29
CA SER A 119 3.04 17.80 14.53
C SER A 119 4.15 16.91 13.93
N GLY A 120 5.15 17.54 13.30
CA GLY A 120 6.24 16.89 12.56
C GLY A 120 7.25 16.05 13.37
N VAL A 121 6.90 15.63 14.58
CA VAL A 121 7.77 14.86 15.50
C VAL A 121 7.78 13.35 15.17
N TRP A 122 7.14 12.93 14.09
CA TRP A 122 6.81 11.55 13.82
C TRP A 122 7.94 10.66 13.31
N ASN A 123 8.91 11.19 12.59
CA ASN A 123 9.95 10.35 11.96
C ASN A 123 10.66 9.41 12.94
N GLY A 124 11.05 9.89 14.10
CA GLY A 124 11.75 9.05 15.10
C GLY A 124 10.83 8.03 15.78
N LYS A 125 9.57 8.38 16.04
CA LYS A 125 8.57 7.48 16.60
C LYS A 125 8.17 6.42 15.59
N LEU A 126 7.88 6.85 14.34
CA LEU A 126 7.51 5.96 13.25
C LEU A 126 8.62 4.95 12.95
N ARG A 127 9.88 5.39 12.84
CA ARG A 127 11.03 4.49 12.63
C ARG A 127 11.13 3.42 13.72
N ARG A 128 10.93 3.79 14.99
CA ARG A 128 10.95 2.82 16.10
C ARG A 128 9.78 1.84 16.02
N CYS A 129 8.58 2.32 15.72
CA CYS A 129 7.40 1.49 15.54
C CYS A 129 7.58 0.49 14.39
N VAL A 130 8.13 0.94 13.26
CA VAL A 130 8.35 0.12 12.05
C VAL A 130 9.52 -0.86 12.20
N ASN A 131 10.55 -0.54 12.99
CA ASN A 131 11.75 -1.40 13.15
C ASN A 131 11.43 -2.81 13.67
N GLY A 132 10.34 -3.00 14.41
CA GLY A 132 9.86 -4.31 14.82
C GLY A 132 8.91 -4.97 13.81
N SER A 133 8.48 -4.23 12.78
CA SER A 133 7.56 -4.74 11.76
C SER A 133 8.30 -5.64 10.80
N ARG A 134 7.64 -6.71 10.36
CA ARG A 134 8.15 -7.54 9.28
C ARG A 134 8.07 -6.76 7.97
N PRO A 135 9.09 -6.84 7.10
CA PRO A 135 9.00 -6.25 5.77
C PRO A 135 7.72 -6.75 5.11
N ALA A 136 6.90 -5.82 4.68
CA ALA A 136 5.78 -6.21 3.85
C ALA A 136 6.35 -6.55 2.49
N GLY A 137 6.29 -7.80 2.07
CA GLY A 137 6.28 -8.10 0.65
C GLY A 137 5.30 -7.13 -0.01
N GLY A 138 5.54 -6.67 -1.24
CA GLY A 138 4.78 -5.59 -1.87
C GLY A 138 3.25 -5.66 -1.68
N ALA A 139 2.54 -4.58 -1.88
CA ALA A 139 1.11 -4.47 -1.56
C ALA A 139 0.24 -5.63 -2.08
N ALA A 140 0.63 -6.25 -3.19
CA ALA A 140 -0.02 -7.43 -3.75
C ALA A 140 0.13 -8.71 -2.89
N HIS A 141 1.15 -8.80 -2.03
CA HIS A 141 1.40 -9.98 -1.19
C HIS A 141 0.62 -10.00 0.13
N ARG A 142 -0.11 -8.93 0.45
CA ARG A 142 -0.61 -8.69 1.81
C ARG A 142 -1.90 -9.40 2.16
N GLN A 143 -2.52 -10.12 1.24
CA GLN A 143 -3.90 -10.57 1.40
C GLN A 143 -4.12 -12.09 1.31
N LEU A 144 -3.08 -12.87 1.55
CA LEU A 144 -3.32 -14.28 1.83
C LEU A 144 -3.90 -14.40 3.25
N THR A 145 -5.22 -14.35 3.35
CA THR A 145 -5.96 -14.65 4.58
C THR A 145 -5.93 -16.16 4.75
N LEU A 146 -4.94 -16.65 5.48
CA LEU A 146 -4.82 -18.06 5.80
C LEU A 146 -5.64 -18.32 7.05
N SER A 147 -6.82 -18.89 6.89
CA SER A 147 -7.77 -19.21 7.97
C SER A 147 -7.50 -20.56 8.64
N LEU A 148 -6.40 -21.23 8.32
CA LEU A 148 -6.10 -22.58 8.79
C LEU A 148 -5.17 -22.56 10.02
N GLU A 149 -5.52 -23.38 11.04
CA GLU A 149 -4.53 -23.80 12.03
C GLU A 149 -3.53 -24.73 11.35
N PRO A 150 -2.22 -24.37 11.32
CA PRO A 150 -1.26 -25.11 10.50
C PRO A 150 -0.98 -26.49 11.08
N LEU A 151 -1.04 -27.50 10.26
CA LEU A 151 -0.44 -28.80 10.56
C LEU A 151 1.08 -28.62 10.75
N ARG A 152 1.66 -29.45 11.61
CA ARG A 152 3.07 -29.33 11.98
C ARG A 152 4.02 -29.27 10.77
N GLY A 153 3.66 -29.98 9.69
CA GLY A 153 4.47 -30.05 8.45
C GLY A 153 4.39 -28.79 7.58
N THR A 154 3.28 -28.03 7.60
CA THR A 154 3.10 -26.83 6.78
C THR A 154 3.49 -25.54 7.49
N LYS A 155 3.82 -25.60 8.78
CA LYS A 155 4.15 -24.42 9.60
C LYS A 155 5.21 -23.50 8.97
N ARG A 156 6.28 -24.07 8.39
CA ARG A 156 7.35 -23.29 7.72
C ARG A 156 6.85 -22.57 6.46
N ALA A 157 6.02 -23.26 5.67
CA ALA A 157 5.43 -22.66 4.49
C ALA A 157 4.48 -21.51 4.84
N LEU A 158 3.63 -21.70 5.85
CA LEU A 158 2.75 -20.64 6.36
C LEU A 158 3.52 -19.46 6.93
N GLU A 159 4.64 -19.71 7.59
CA GLU A 159 5.51 -18.63 8.09
C GLU A 159 6.15 -17.85 6.93
N ALA A 160 6.60 -18.53 5.88
CA ALA A 160 7.09 -17.88 4.67
C ALA A 160 5.98 -17.08 3.96
N LEU A 161 4.77 -17.63 3.80
CA LEU A 161 3.61 -16.90 3.24
C LEU A 161 3.28 -15.63 4.05
N ARG A 162 3.26 -15.72 5.38
CA ARG A 162 3.04 -14.56 6.26
C ARG A 162 4.14 -13.49 6.14
N ASN A 163 5.35 -13.90 5.80
CA ASN A 163 6.48 -13.00 5.58
C ASN A 163 6.50 -12.40 4.15
N GLY A 164 5.68 -12.90 3.23
CA GLY A 164 5.68 -12.51 1.83
C GLY A 164 6.72 -13.22 0.98
N ASP A 165 7.40 -14.27 1.51
CA ASP A 165 8.41 -15.05 0.81
C ASP A 165 7.73 -16.19 0.01
N LEU A 166 7.02 -15.82 -1.08
CA LEU A 166 6.17 -16.75 -1.84
C LEU A 166 6.96 -17.88 -2.49
N ALA A 167 8.14 -17.55 -3.03
CA ALA A 167 9.00 -18.58 -3.64
C ALA A 167 9.44 -19.63 -2.62
N GLN A 168 9.82 -19.21 -1.43
CA GLN A 168 10.22 -20.11 -0.35
C GLN A 168 9.03 -20.95 0.15
N ALA A 169 7.86 -20.32 0.30
CA ALA A 169 6.63 -21.00 0.69
C ALA A 169 6.25 -22.09 -0.31
N LEU A 170 6.20 -21.75 -1.59
CA LEU A 170 5.92 -22.71 -2.66
C LEU A 170 6.93 -23.86 -2.66
N GLY A 171 8.22 -23.57 -2.51
CA GLY A 171 9.25 -24.61 -2.41
C GLY A 171 9.03 -25.59 -1.25
N TYR A 172 8.62 -25.12 -0.08
CA TYR A 172 8.27 -26.00 1.05
C TYR A 172 7.03 -26.85 0.76
N LEU A 173 5.99 -26.25 0.18
CA LEU A 173 4.73 -26.93 -0.13
C LEU A 173 4.93 -27.99 -1.23
N GLU A 174 5.64 -27.66 -2.28
CA GLU A 174 5.98 -28.57 -3.37
C GLU A 174 6.83 -29.74 -2.88
N ALA A 175 7.76 -29.49 -1.95
CA ALA A 175 8.55 -30.56 -1.33
C ALA A 175 7.69 -31.53 -0.49
N ILE A 176 6.60 -31.05 0.14
CA ILE A 176 5.63 -31.90 0.84
C ILE A 176 4.86 -32.75 -0.19
N LEU A 177 4.41 -32.14 -1.28
CA LEU A 177 3.64 -32.80 -2.32
C LEU A 177 4.44 -33.85 -3.10
N ALA A 178 5.76 -33.63 -3.26
CA ALA A 178 6.66 -34.54 -3.96
C ALA A 178 7.01 -35.83 -3.17
N LYS A 179 6.74 -35.88 -1.86
CA LYS A 179 7.03 -37.10 -1.07
C LYS A 179 6.01 -38.19 -1.35
N GLU A 180 6.48 -39.34 -1.81
CA GLU A 180 5.65 -40.52 -1.97
C GLU A 180 5.28 -41.12 -0.60
N GLY A 181 4.01 -41.54 -0.42
CA GLY A 181 3.54 -42.17 0.83
C GLY A 181 3.38 -41.24 2.03
N GLY A 182 3.33 -39.94 1.81
CA GLY A 182 3.13 -38.94 2.86
C GLY A 182 1.72 -38.95 3.47
N ASP A 183 1.58 -38.32 4.65
CA ASP A 183 0.31 -38.11 5.33
C ASP A 183 -0.69 -37.41 4.41
N GLY A 184 -1.88 -38.01 4.23
CA GLY A 184 -2.92 -37.54 3.32
C GLY A 184 -3.48 -36.16 3.71
N GLU A 185 -3.63 -35.87 5.02
CA GLU A 185 -4.10 -34.58 5.51
C GLU A 185 -3.07 -33.49 5.25
N LEU A 186 -1.81 -33.78 5.50
CA LEU A 186 -0.69 -32.87 5.25
C LEU A 186 -0.59 -32.51 3.75
N ARG A 187 -0.76 -33.49 2.87
CA ARG A 187 -0.75 -33.28 1.41
C ARG A 187 -1.94 -32.46 0.95
N ALA A 188 -3.15 -32.72 1.51
CA ALA A 188 -4.35 -31.95 1.19
C ALA A 188 -4.21 -30.50 1.62
N GLU A 189 -3.67 -30.23 2.82
CA GLU A 189 -3.40 -28.86 3.28
C GLU A 189 -2.33 -28.18 2.41
N ALA A 190 -1.23 -28.88 2.08
CA ALA A 190 -0.19 -28.34 1.22
C ALA A 190 -0.74 -27.99 -0.18
N GLN A 191 -1.56 -28.86 -0.78
CA GLN A 191 -2.21 -28.59 -2.07
C GLN A 191 -3.12 -27.36 -1.99
N LEU A 192 -3.97 -27.26 -0.97
CA LEU A 192 -4.83 -26.10 -0.76
C LEU A 192 -4.03 -24.80 -0.68
N LEU A 193 -2.92 -24.80 0.04
CA LEU A 193 -2.06 -23.60 0.17
C LEU A 193 -1.36 -23.25 -1.15
N VAL A 194 -0.93 -24.25 -1.93
CA VAL A 194 -0.39 -24.05 -3.29
C VAL A 194 -1.44 -23.39 -4.18
N ASP A 195 -2.66 -23.95 -4.20
CA ASP A 195 -3.75 -23.43 -5.05
C ASP A 195 -4.12 -22.00 -4.69
N GLN A 196 -4.26 -21.69 -3.39
CA GLN A 196 -4.50 -20.32 -2.91
C GLN A 196 -3.36 -19.36 -3.28
N THR A 197 -2.11 -19.82 -3.19
CA THR A 197 -0.96 -19.00 -3.58
C THR A 197 -0.94 -18.75 -5.08
N HIS A 198 -1.25 -19.75 -5.91
CA HIS A 198 -1.37 -19.58 -7.37
C HIS A 198 -2.49 -18.62 -7.75
N GLU A 199 -3.65 -18.73 -7.10
CA GLU A 199 -4.76 -17.80 -7.33
C GLU A 199 -4.39 -16.37 -6.93
N HIS A 200 -3.69 -16.21 -5.81
CA HIS A 200 -3.16 -14.91 -5.39
C HIS A 200 -2.21 -14.31 -6.43
N LEU A 201 -1.27 -15.09 -6.96
CA LEU A 201 -0.35 -14.64 -8.01
C LEU A 201 -1.10 -14.25 -9.30
N ALA A 202 -2.11 -15.02 -9.69
CA ALA A 202 -2.94 -14.69 -10.85
C ALA A 202 -3.72 -13.39 -10.65
N ARG A 203 -4.27 -13.15 -9.46
CA ARG A 203 -4.92 -11.87 -9.11
C ARG A 203 -3.94 -10.70 -9.11
N ALA A 204 -2.75 -10.91 -8.55
CA ALA A 204 -1.73 -9.88 -8.52
C ALA A 204 -1.29 -9.46 -9.93
N LEU A 205 -1.13 -10.41 -10.85
CA LEU A 205 -0.78 -10.12 -12.23
C LEU A 205 -1.88 -9.28 -12.92
N ARG A 206 -3.15 -9.69 -12.78
CA ARG A 206 -4.28 -8.91 -13.30
C ARG A 206 -4.32 -7.49 -12.74
N GLN A 207 -4.12 -7.35 -11.42
CA GLN A 207 -4.10 -6.02 -10.80
C GLN A 207 -2.96 -5.13 -11.33
N ILE A 208 -1.79 -5.71 -11.60
CA ILE A 208 -0.68 -4.98 -12.23
C ILE A 208 -1.09 -4.50 -13.63
N GLU A 209 -1.71 -5.38 -14.43
CA GLU A 209 -2.18 -5.05 -15.78
C GLU A 209 -3.29 -3.97 -15.75
N GLU A 210 -4.24 -4.07 -14.81
CA GLU A 210 -5.27 -3.05 -14.58
C GLU A 210 -4.66 -1.69 -14.19
N ASN A 211 -3.68 -1.68 -13.30
CA ASN A 211 -2.97 -0.47 -12.91
C ASN A 211 -2.23 0.15 -14.11
N LEU A 212 -1.60 -0.67 -14.97
CA LEU A 212 -0.96 -0.19 -16.19
C LEU A 212 -1.99 0.43 -17.16
N ALA A 213 -3.12 -0.24 -17.35
CA ALA A 213 -4.21 0.27 -18.21
C ALA A 213 -4.81 1.58 -17.66
N ALA A 214 -4.83 1.75 -16.33
CA ALA A 214 -5.28 2.98 -15.68
C ALA A 214 -4.22 4.10 -15.64
N GLY A 215 -3.01 3.88 -16.19
CA GLY A 215 -1.88 4.83 -16.12
C GLY A 215 -1.24 4.96 -14.72
N GLU A 216 -1.51 4.00 -13.81
CA GLU A 216 -0.92 3.97 -12.48
C GLU A 216 0.44 3.22 -12.51
N ALA A 217 1.36 3.71 -13.34
CA ALA A 217 2.63 3.05 -13.66
C ALA A 217 3.50 2.78 -12.43
N VAL A 218 3.53 3.70 -11.47
CA VAL A 218 4.33 3.56 -10.22
C VAL A 218 3.82 2.40 -9.37
N LEU A 219 2.49 2.27 -9.21
CA LEU A 219 1.89 1.17 -8.44
C LEU A 219 2.13 -0.17 -9.12
N ALA A 220 1.96 -0.20 -10.46
CA ALA A 220 2.25 -1.39 -11.26
C ALA A 220 3.72 -1.81 -11.16
N GLN A 221 4.64 -0.86 -11.32
CA GLN A 221 6.08 -1.10 -11.26
C GLN A 221 6.51 -1.62 -9.90
N ALA A 222 6.07 -0.99 -8.80
CA ALA A 222 6.43 -1.43 -7.44
C ALA A 222 5.95 -2.85 -7.14
N ALA A 223 4.71 -3.20 -7.51
CA ALA A 223 4.18 -4.55 -7.35
C ALA A 223 4.93 -5.57 -8.20
N LEU A 224 5.24 -5.21 -9.45
CA LEU A 224 5.96 -6.07 -10.39
C LEU A 224 7.39 -6.34 -9.95
N GLU A 225 8.11 -5.33 -9.46
CA GLU A 225 9.48 -5.48 -8.96
C GLU A 225 9.53 -6.41 -7.74
N ALA A 226 8.60 -6.23 -6.80
CA ALA A 226 8.53 -7.07 -5.60
C ALA A 226 8.31 -8.54 -5.97
N LEU A 227 7.33 -8.84 -6.84
CA LEU A 227 7.00 -10.20 -7.29
C LEU A 227 8.10 -10.80 -8.15
N SER A 228 8.66 -10.03 -9.08
CA SER A 228 9.77 -10.48 -9.93
C SER A 228 11.03 -10.82 -9.12
N LYS A 229 11.30 -10.05 -8.07
CA LYS A 229 12.44 -10.29 -7.18
C LYS A 229 12.24 -11.55 -6.34
N ASP A 230 11.10 -11.69 -5.72
CA ASP A 230 10.78 -12.84 -4.86
C ASP A 230 10.73 -14.15 -5.68
N LEU A 231 9.99 -14.13 -6.79
CA LEU A 231 9.78 -15.32 -7.62
C LEU A 231 10.84 -15.55 -8.71
N LYS A 232 11.97 -14.86 -8.69
CA LYS A 232 12.99 -14.88 -9.75
C LYS A 232 13.44 -16.27 -10.17
N ARG A 233 13.49 -17.21 -9.23
CA ARG A 233 13.95 -18.60 -9.45
C ARG A 233 12.81 -19.61 -9.49
N HIS A 234 11.57 -19.17 -9.30
CA HIS A 234 10.40 -20.02 -9.27
C HIS A 234 9.67 -19.98 -10.63
N PRO A 235 9.19 -21.12 -11.18
CA PRO A 235 8.52 -21.16 -12.48
C PRO A 235 7.33 -20.20 -12.57
N LYS A 236 6.59 -20.00 -11.49
CA LYS A 236 5.46 -19.05 -11.39
C LYS A 236 5.87 -17.58 -11.45
N GLY A 237 7.15 -17.27 -11.33
CA GLY A 237 7.69 -15.93 -11.52
C GLY A 237 7.84 -15.51 -12.98
N ARG A 238 7.81 -16.46 -13.92
CA ARG A 238 8.04 -16.19 -15.34
C ARG A 238 7.13 -15.09 -15.92
N PRO A 239 5.80 -15.08 -15.72
CA PRO A 239 4.95 -14.03 -16.24
C PRO A 239 5.33 -12.62 -15.73
N PHE A 240 5.73 -12.49 -14.48
CA PHE A 240 6.17 -11.23 -13.89
C PHE A 240 7.51 -10.76 -14.48
N LEU A 241 8.45 -11.67 -14.69
CA LEU A 241 9.74 -11.36 -15.30
C LEU A 241 9.59 -10.93 -16.77
N GLU A 242 8.74 -11.61 -17.53
CA GLU A 242 8.43 -11.26 -18.92
C GLU A 242 7.76 -9.89 -19.02
N LEU A 243 6.78 -9.61 -18.14
CA LEU A 243 6.13 -8.31 -18.06
C LEU A 243 7.14 -7.22 -17.69
N ALA A 244 7.99 -7.45 -16.70
CA ALA A 244 9.04 -6.50 -16.29
C ALA A 244 10.02 -6.20 -17.42
N ALA A 245 10.43 -7.24 -18.18
CA ALA A 245 11.31 -7.07 -19.33
C ALA A 245 10.63 -6.24 -20.45
N ARG A 246 9.34 -6.48 -20.72
CA ARG A 246 8.56 -5.70 -21.70
C ARG A 246 8.46 -4.24 -21.30
N LEU A 247 8.10 -3.94 -20.04
CA LEU A 247 7.92 -2.56 -19.55
C LEU A 247 9.24 -1.78 -19.47
N LYS A 248 10.36 -2.47 -19.29
CA LYS A 248 11.68 -1.83 -19.32
C LYS A 248 12.00 -1.23 -20.70
N GLY A 249 11.52 -1.84 -21.79
CA GLY A 249 11.67 -1.35 -23.16
C GLY A 249 10.51 -0.48 -23.65
N ASP A 250 9.47 -0.26 -22.84
CA ASP A 250 8.31 0.54 -23.20
C ASP A 250 8.57 2.02 -22.87
N GLU A 251 8.74 2.84 -23.91
CA GLU A 251 9.02 4.28 -23.77
C GLU A 251 7.88 5.02 -23.04
N GLY A 252 6.62 4.66 -23.31
CA GLY A 252 5.46 5.26 -22.67
C GLY A 252 5.45 4.99 -21.17
N HIS A 253 5.71 3.74 -20.78
CA HIS A 253 5.82 3.35 -19.37
C HIS A 253 6.99 4.05 -18.67
N GLN A 254 8.16 4.13 -19.31
CA GLN A 254 9.33 4.82 -18.76
C GLN A 254 9.07 6.34 -18.62
N MET A 255 8.33 6.93 -19.57
CA MET A 255 7.90 8.33 -19.50
C MET A 255 6.96 8.56 -18.31
N GLU A 256 5.99 7.66 -18.07
CA GLU A 256 5.10 7.73 -16.89
C GLU A 256 5.87 7.66 -15.58
N LEU A 257 6.83 6.75 -15.44
CA LEU A 257 7.66 6.64 -14.25
C LEU A 257 8.48 7.91 -14.00
N LYS A 258 9.11 8.46 -15.07
CA LYS A 258 9.87 9.70 -14.99
C LYS A 258 8.98 10.90 -14.63
N ALA A 259 7.80 10.99 -15.23
CA ALA A 259 6.82 12.02 -14.93
C ALA A 259 6.35 11.95 -13.47
N ALA A 260 6.08 10.75 -12.96
CA ALA A 260 5.68 10.54 -11.56
C ALA A 260 6.78 10.96 -10.58
N GLU A 261 8.06 10.67 -10.88
CA GLU A 261 9.19 11.12 -10.05
C GLU A 261 9.32 12.65 -10.03
N VAL A 262 9.11 13.30 -11.19
CA VAL A 262 9.11 14.77 -11.28
C VAL A 262 7.94 15.36 -10.51
N TYR A 263 6.75 14.74 -10.63
CA TYR A 263 5.55 15.12 -9.89
C TYR A 263 5.80 15.11 -8.38
N ASP A 264 6.34 14.03 -7.82
CA ASP A 264 6.60 13.89 -6.40
C ASP A 264 7.59 14.96 -5.89
N ARG A 265 8.65 15.22 -6.67
CA ARG A 265 9.63 16.27 -6.36
C ARG A 265 9.03 17.67 -6.39
N LEU A 266 8.13 17.94 -7.35
CA LEU A 266 7.45 19.24 -7.46
C LEU A 266 6.46 19.45 -6.34
N VAL A 267 5.65 18.46 -6.02
CA VAL A 267 4.72 18.49 -4.88
C VAL A 267 5.50 18.78 -3.60
N GLU A 268 6.63 18.11 -3.38
CA GLU A 268 7.50 18.36 -2.23
C GLU A 268 8.08 19.78 -2.21
N SER A 269 8.57 20.26 -3.37
CA SER A 269 9.14 21.61 -3.52
C SER A 269 8.09 22.69 -3.30
N PHE A 270 6.88 22.46 -3.82
CA PHE A 270 5.77 23.36 -3.67
C PHE A 270 5.45 23.66 -2.19
N PHE A 271 5.41 22.64 -1.34
CA PHE A 271 5.14 22.82 0.08
C PHE A 271 6.26 23.51 0.86
N ARG A 272 7.53 23.35 0.39
CA ARG A 272 8.65 24.06 1.01
C ARG A 272 8.75 25.52 0.61
N MET A 273 8.49 25.84 -0.64
CA MET A 273 8.82 27.14 -1.23
C MET A 273 7.61 27.95 -1.71
N GLY A 274 6.43 27.36 -1.68
CA GLY A 274 5.18 27.98 -2.18
C GLY A 274 5.06 27.99 -3.70
N TYR A 275 3.90 28.46 -4.15
CA TYR A 275 3.48 28.44 -5.56
C TYR A 275 4.41 29.25 -6.47
N ALA A 276 4.60 30.54 -6.18
CA ALA A 276 5.28 31.45 -7.11
C ALA A 276 6.69 31.00 -7.51
N LYS A 277 7.39 30.28 -6.62
CA LYS A 277 8.74 29.78 -6.90
C LYS A 277 8.75 28.50 -7.73
N ASN A 278 7.61 27.83 -7.87
CA ASN A 278 7.49 26.57 -8.56
C ASN A 278 6.69 26.65 -9.86
N GLU A 279 6.07 27.79 -10.17
CA GLU A 279 5.21 27.97 -11.34
C GLU A 279 5.89 27.55 -12.66
N LYS A 280 7.10 28.04 -12.89
CA LYS A 280 7.85 27.68 -14.11
C LYS A 280 8.08 26.16 -14.18
N ARG A 281 8.54 25.54 -13.10
CA ARG A 281 8.81 24.10 -13.06
C ARG A 281 7.54 23.26 -13.25
N PHE A 282 6.44 23.76 -12.75
CA PHE A 282 5.13 23.18 -12.98
C PHE A 282 4.76 23.20 -14.47
N ASN A 283 4.85 24.36 -15.10
CA ASN A 283 4.54 24.50 -16.51
C ASN A 283 5.46 23.65 -17.39
N ASP A 284 6.76 23.62 -17.08
CA ASP A 284 7.74 22.77 -17.75
C ASP A 284 7.35 21.28 -17.64
N MET A 285 6.98 20.81 -16.46
CA MET A 285 6.55 19.42 -16.22
C MET A 285 5.28 19.08 -17.00
N VAL A 286 4.26 19.93 -16.93
CA VAL A 286 2.98 19.71 -17.64
C VAL A 286 3.19 19.72 -19.15
N PHE A 287 4.10 20.51 -19.67
CA PHE A 287 4.44 20.55 -21.08
C PHE A 287 5.25 19.33 -21.52
N GLU A 288 6.36 19.02 -20.81
CA GLU A 288 7.26 17.91 -21.13
C GLU A 288 6.54 16.56 -21.07
N PHE A 289 5.65 16.38 -20.09
CA PHE A 289 4.96 15.11 -19.82
C PHE A 289 3.46 15.16 -20.14
N SER A 290 3.04 16.01 -21.07
CA SER A 290 1.62 16.33 -21.34
C SER A 290 0.72 15.12 -21.59
N ALA A 291 1.26 14.02 -22.11
CA ALA A 291 0.55 12.77 -22.37
C ALA A 291 0.48 11.81 -21.19
N THR A 292 1.10 12.16 -20.04
CA THR A 292 1.18 11.26 -18.88
C THR A 292 0.06 11.51 -17.87
N ARG A 293 -0.28 10.46 -17.12
CA ARG A 293 -1.21 10.55 -15.98
C ARG A 293 -0.66 11.44 -14.86
N ALA A 294 0.65 11.46 -14.66
CA ALA A 294 1.28 12.34 -13.69
C ALA A 294 1.09 13.83 -14.04
N ALA A 295 1.19 14.21 -15.30
CA ALA A 295 0.91 15.57 -15.74
C ALA A 295 -0.57 15.95 -15.60
N GLU A 296 -1.48 15.02 -15.85
CA GLU A 296 -2.91 15.21 -15.59
C GLU A 296 -3.18 15.44 -14.09
N LYS A 297 -2.62 14.59 -13.22
CA LYS A 297 -2.69 14.74 -11.76
C LYS A 297 -2.13 16.09 -11.32
N MET A 298 -1.02 16.54 -11.93
CA MET A 298 -0.41 17.84 -11.62
C MET A 298 -1.30 19.00 -12.04
N ARG A 299 -1.92 18.95 -13.23
CA ARG A 299 -2.90 19.97 -13.66
C ARG A 299 -4.07 20.08 -12.70
N ASN A 300 -4.63 18.95 -12.29
CA ASN A 300 -5.77 18.91 -11.37
C ASN A 300 -5.39 19.43 -9.98
N TYR A 301 -4.22 19.06 -9.48
CA TYR A 301 -3.66 19.57 -8.24
C TYR A 301 -3.50 21.08 -8.28
N TRP A 302 -2.97 21.62 -9.36
CA TRP A 302 -2.75 23.05 -9.57
C TRP A 302 -4.04 23.85 -9.65
N LEU A 303 -5.00 23.39 -10.46
CA LEU A 303 -6.32 24.02 -10.55
C LEU A 303 -7.02 24.07 -9.18
N GLY A 304 -6.94 23.01 -8.39
CA GLY A 304 -7.49 22.96 -7.03
C GLY A 304 -6.85 23.95 -6.06
N MET A 305 -5.65 24.48 -6.37
CA MET A 305 -4.96 25.48 -5.54
C MET A 305 -5.26 26.92 -5.94
N LEU A 306 -5.56 27.17 -7.23
CA LEU A 306 -5.92 28.50 -7.71
C LEU A 306 -7.32 28.95 -7.24
N TRP A 307 -8.16 27.99 -6.80
CA TRP A 307 -9.51 28.27 -6.32
C TRP A 307 -9.61 28.45 -4.79
N LYS A 308 -8.49 28.61 -4.10
CA LYS A 308 -8.40 28.99 -2.68
C LYS A 308 -7.93 30.43 -2.54
#